data_1145b03e6baf7c5ba649786d4e503a76
#
_entry.id   1145b03e6baf7c5ba649786d4e503a76
#
_cell.length_a   1.000
_cell.length_b   1.000
_cell.length_c   1.000
_cell.angle_alpha   90.00
_cell.angle_beta   90.00
_cell.angle_gamma   90.00
#
_symmetry.space_group_name_H-M   'P 1'
#
loop_
_entity.id
_entity.type
_entity.pdbx_description
1 polymer ?
#
loop_
_entity_poly.entity_id
_entity_poly.type
_entity_poly.pdbx_seq_one_letter_code
_entity_poly.pdbx_strand_id
1 'polypeptide(L)'
;SHAEQAVRGGCEHVMLSDRNSASDRVPLPMVLAAGAVHSHLVRQQLRTFTSVNVSSGECLDVHHFAVLIGVGATTVNAYAAEWTIVERQQKGLLEEVTLSKAVANYRKAIEDGLLKIMSKMGISVIASYRGGYNFEALGLSRSLVAEFFPPMSSRISGIGLNGIQARLMALHK
;
A
#
# COMPACT_ATOMS: atom_id res chain seq x y z
N SER A 1 4.10 -5.31 18.85
CA SER A 1 2.93 -5.07 17.99
C SER A 1 2.20 -6.38 17.71
N HIS A 2 0.93 -6.34 17.29
CA HIS A 2 0.16 -7.54 16.95
C HIS A 2 0.85 -8.33 15.84
N ALA A 3 1.38 -7.65 14.81
CA ALA A 3 2.12 -8.29 13.72
C ALA A 3 3.36 -9.06 14.23
N GLU A 4 4.11 -8.49 15.15
CA GLU A 4 5.26 -9.17 15.75
C GLU A 4 4.86 -10.42 16.52
N GLN A 5 3.81 -10.32 17.35
CA GLN A 5 3.29 -11.47 18.09
C GLN A 5 2.83 -12.60 17.18
N ALA A 6 2.12 -12.25 16.10
CA ALA A 6 1.67 -13.22 15.08
C ALA A 6 2.86 -13.94 14.43
N VAL A 7 3.89 -13.19 14.00
CA VAL A 7 5.07 -13.78 13.35
C VAL A 7 5.88 -14.65 14.32
N ARG A 8 6.06 -14.20 15.57
CA ARG A 8 6.70 -15.03 16.62
C ARG A 8 5.90 -16.30 16.95
N GLY A 9 4.57 -16.27 16.74
CA GLY A 9 3.68 -17.41 16.82
C GLY A 9 3.66 -18.31 15.58
N GLY A 10 4.51 -18.07 14.57
CA GLY A 10 4.62 -18.87 13.37
C GLY A 10 3.70 -18.44 12.21
N CYS A 11 3.13 -17.23 12.25
CA CYS A 11 2.30 -16.71 11.17
C CYS A 11 3.17 -16.31 9.97
N GLU A 12 3.01 -16.96 8.84
CA GLU A 12 3.74 -16.72 7.59
C GLU A 12 3.11 -15.61 6.73
N HIS A 13 1.86 -15.21 7.01
CA HIS A 13 1.12 -14.22 6.25
C HIS A 13 0.43 -13.21 7.18
N VAL A 14 0.91 -11.98 7.20
CA VAL A 14 0.23 -10.87 7.87
C VAL A 14 -0.62 -10.13 6.84
N MET A 15 -1.92 -9.96 7.13
CA MET A 15 -2.84 -9.20 6.31
C MET A 15 -3.14 -7.85 6.95
N LEU A 16 -2.92 -6.78 6.22
CA LEU A 16 -3.34 -5.42 6.55
C LEU A 16 -4.56 -5.06 5.70
N SER A 17 -5.64 -4.61 6.33
CA SER A 17 -6.89 -4.31 5.61
C SER A 17 -7.59 -3.09 6.20
N ASP A 18 -8.12 -2.23 5.33
CA ASP A 18 -8.97 -1.08 5.67
C ASP A 18 -10.48 -1.38 5.52
N ARG A 19 -10.85 -2.64 5.23
CA ARG A 19 -12.25 -3.04 5.00
C ARG A 19 -13.17 -2.91 6.23
N ASN A 20 -12.58 -2.86 7.42
CA ASN A 20 -13.34 -2.78 8.68
C ASN A 20 -13.55 -1.31 9.13
N SER A 21 -13.59 -0.37 8.20
CA SER A 21 -14.00 1.01 8.48
C SER A 21 -15.49 1.05 8.85
N ALA A 22 -15.85 1.93 9.78
CA ALA A 22 -17.21 2.16 10.24
C ALA A 22 -17.37 3.63 10.62
N SER A 23 -18.59 4.09 10.87
CA SER A 23 -18.86 5.50 11.24
C SER A 23 -18.03 5.98 12.45
N ASP A 24 -17.64 5.08 13.34
CA ASP A 24 -16.83 5.32 14.54
C ASP A 24 -15.36 4.94 14.38
N ARG A 25 -14.96 4.39 13.23
CA ARG A 25 -13.60 3.88 12.97
C ARG A 25 -13.07 4.32 11.62
N VAL A 26 -12.12 5.22 11.67
CA VAL A 26 -11.41 5.71 10.48
C VAL A 26 -10.23 4.80 10.17
N PRO A 27 -10.08 4.30 8.93
CA PRO A 27 -8.93 3.49 8.55
C PRO A 27 -7.64 4.34 8.56
N LEU A 28 -6.54 3.74 8.97
CA LEU A 28 -5.21 4.34 8.78
C LEU A 28 -4.85 4.32 7.29
N PRO A 29 -4.12 5.32 6.77
CA PRO A 29 -3.56 5.24 5.43
C PRO A 29 -2.74 3.96 5.28
N MET A 30 -3.06 3.18 4.26
CA MET A 30 -2.47 1.85 4.15
C MET A 30 -0.96 1.88 3.91
N VAL A 31 -0.45 2.92 3.26
CA VAL A 31 1.00 3.13 3.11
C VAL A 31 1.70 3.33 4.46
N LEU A 32 1.06 4.04 5.40
CA LEU A 32 1.58 4.23 6.75
C LEU A 32 1.55 2.93 7.56
N ALA A 33 0.45 2.18 7.47
CA ALA A 33 0.31 0.88 8.13
C ALA A 33 1.35 -0.13 7.60
N ALA A 34 1.52 -0.22 6.27
CA ALA A 34 2.48 -1.12 5.64
C ALA A 34 3.93 -0.75 6.02
N GLY A 35 4.30 0.53 5.92
CA GLY A 35 5.63 1.00 6.32
C GLY A 35 5.94 0.78 7.79
N ALA A 36 4.97 1.05 8.67
CA ALA A 36 5.12 0.81 10.12
C ALA A 36 5.35 -0.67 10.44
N VAL A 37 4.56 -1.57 9.87
CA VAL A 37 4.69 -3.02 10.08
C VAL A 37 6.01 -3.53 9.49
N HIS A 38 6.32 -3.15 8.26
CA HIS A 38 7.56 -3.54 7.58
C HIS A 38 8.80 -3.09 8.39
N SER A 39 8.89 -1.80 8.73
CA SER A 39 10.02 -1.24 9.47
C SER A 39 10.16 -1.84 10.88
N HIS A 40 9.03 -2.10 11.55
CA HIS A 40 9.04 -2.77 12.84
C HIS A 40 9.57 -4.21 12.73
N LEU A 41 9.07 -4.99 11.77
CA LEU A 41 9.52 -6.38 11.57
C LEU A 41 10.99 -6.46 11.14
N VAL A 42 11.49 -5.49 10.36
CA VAL A 42 12.92 -5.36 10.03
C VAL A 42 13.75 -5.13 11.30
N ARG A 43 13.37 -4.15 12.14
CA ARG A 43 14.05 -3.88 13.41
C ARG A 43 14.08 -5.07 14.37
N GLN A 44 13.03 -5.90 14.34
CA GLN A 44 12.92 -7.12 15.13
C GLN A 44 13.55 -8.36 14.48
N GLN A 45 14.17 -8.22 13.29
CA GLN A 45 14.75 -9.32 12.51
C GLN A 45 13.73 -10.42 12.13
N LEU A 46 12.46 -10.04 12.00
CA LEU A 46 11.35 -10.96 11.71
C LEU A 46 10.81 -10.84 10.29
N ARG A 47 11.24 -9.80 9.52
CA ARG A 47 10.63 -9.49 8.22
C ARG A 47 10.72 -10.60 7.19
N THR A 48 11.74 -11.43 7.25
CA THR A 48 11.98 -12.54 6.30
C THR A 48 11.10 -13.76 6.56
N PHE A 49 10.49 -13.85 7.73
CA PHE A 49 9.65 -15.00 8.12
C PHE A 49 8.18 -14.84 7.72
N THR A 50 7.78 -13.69 7.17
CA THR A 50 6.38 -13.43 6.86
C THR A 50 6.20 -12.58 5.60
N SER A 51 5.09 -12.80 4.91
CA SER A 51 4.58 -11.90 3.87
C SER A 51 3.69 -10.83 4.48
N VAL A 52 3.86 -9.57 4.04
CA VAL A 52 2.97 -8.45 4.40
C VAL A 52 2.03 -8.23 3.22
N ASN A 53 0.78 -8.63 3.38
CA ASN A 53 -0.24 -8.56 2.35
C ASN A 53 -1.17 -7.38 2.65
N VAL A 54 -1.47 -6.58 1.64
CA VAL A 54 -2.28 -5.36 1.79
C VAL A 54 -3.58 -5.50 1.02
N SER A 55 -4.72 -5.25 1.67
CA SER A 55 -6.02 -5.12 1.02
C SER A 55 -6.54 -3.70 1.27
N SER A 56 -6.52 -2.85 0.24
CA SER A 56 -6.76 -1.42 0.38
C SER A 56 -7.80 -0.89 -0.60
N GLY A 57 -8.72 -0.06 -0.07
CA GLY A 57 -9.63 0.75 -0.86
C GLY A 57 -8.99 2.01 -1.41
N GLU A 58 -7.87 2.46 -0.85
CA GLU A 58 -7.13 3.65 -1.31
C GLU A 58 -6.28 3.38 -2.57
N CYS A 59 -5.98 2.10 -2.85
CA CYS A 59 -5.10 1.71 -3.94
C CYS A 59 -5.88 1.62 -5.25
N LEU A 60 -5.64 2.55 -6.18
CA LEU A 60 -6.40 2.67 -7.42
C LEU A 60 -5.55 2.52 -8.68
N ASP A 61 -4.34 3.06 -8.68
CA ASP A 61 -3.48 3.16 -9.85
C ASP A 61 -2.06 2.64 -9.61
N VAL A 62 -1.25 2.62 -10.67
CA VAL A 62 0.14 2.12 -10.66
C VAL A 62 0.99 2.77 -9.58
N HIS A 63 0.82 4.08 -9.33
CA HIS A 63 1.61 4.80 -8.33
C HIS A 63 1.32 4.27 -6.92
N HIS A 64 0.06 4.04 -6.59
CA HIS A 64 -0.33 3.49 -5.29
C HIS A 64 0.28 2.10 -5.06
N PHE A 65 0.25 1.22 -6.08
CA PHE A 65 0.91 -0.09 -6.02
C PHE A 65 2.43 0.05 -5.84
N ALA A 66 3.05 0.92 -6.64
CA ALA A 66 4.48 1.16 -6.59
C ALA A 66 4.92 1.62 -5.19
N VAL A 67 4.20 2.56 -4.59
CA VAL A 67 4.49 3.06 -3.24
C VAL A 67 4.30 1.97 -2.19
N LEU A 68 3.18 1.23 -2.21
CA LEU A 68 2.91 0.16 -1.24
C LEU A 68 3.98 -0.95 -1.28
N ILE A 69 4.37 -1.38 -2.48
CA ILE A 69 5.44 -2.37 -2.64
C ILE A 69 6.79 -1.77 -2.21
N GLY A 70 7.04 -0.52 -2.59
CA GLY A 70 8.27 0.20 -2.23
C GLY A 70 8.46 0.41 -0.74
N VAL A 71 7.39 0.49 0.06
CA VAL A 71 7.47 0.54 1.54
C VAL A 71 7.38 -0.84 2.20
N GLY A 72 7.31 -1.93 1.43
CA GLY A 72 7.49 -3.28 1.94
C GLY A 72 6.32 -4.25 1.79
N ALA A 73 5.21 -3.87 1.15
CA ALA A 73 4.13 -4.82 0.87
C ALA A 73 4.60 -5.94 -0.05
N THR A 74 4.20 -7.18 0.25
CA THR A 74 4.48 -8.37 -0.57
C THR A 74 3.44 -8.51 -1.67
N THR A 75 2.16 -8.36 -1.32
CA THR A 75 1.04 -8.37 -2.26
C THR A 75 0.11 -7.19 -1.98
N VAL A 76 -0.60 -6.74 -3.01
CA VAL A 76 -1.58 -5.67 -2.91
C VAL A 76 -2.86 -6.10 -3.61
N ASN A 77 -3.98 -6.01 -2.88
CA ASN A 77 -5.33 -6.18 -3.41
C ASN A 77 -6.08 -4.84 -3.38
N ALA A 78 -6.32 -4.29 -4.55
CA ALA A 78 -7.04 -3.02 -4.76
C ALA A 78 -8.54 -3.28 -4.89
N TYR A 79 -9.19 -3.73 -3.84
CA TYR A 79 -10.57 -4.21 -3.89
C TYR A 79 -11.57 -3.14 -4.36
N ALA A 80 -11.40 -1.88 -3.99
CA ALA A 80 -12.31 -0.81 -4.40
C ALA A 80 -12.16 -0.48 -5.90
N ALA A 81 -10.96 -0.58 -6.46
CA ALA A 81 -10.76 -0.44 -7.91
C ALA A 81 -11.46 -1.57 -8.67
N GLU A 82 -11.31 -2.82 -8.21
CA GLU A 82 -12.01 -3.96 -8.81
C GLU A 82 -13.53 -3.83 -8.67
N TRP A 83 -14.07 -3.39 -7.54
CA TRP A 83 -15.49 -3.12 -7.38
C TRP A 83 -16.01 -2.01 -8.30
N THR A 84 -15.21 -0.97 -8.53
CA THR A 84 -15.56 0.09 -9.47
C THR A 84 -15.69 -0.46 -10.90
N ILE A 85 -14.84 -1.41 -11.29
CA ILE A 85 -14.95 -2.08 -12.59
C ILE A 85 -16.27 -2.88 -12.68
N VAL A 86 -16.59 -3.65 -11.62
CA VAL A 86 -17.86 -4.40 -11.54
C VAL A 86 -19.07 -3.47 -11.68
N GLU A 87 -19.08 -2.37 -10.93
CA GLU A 87 -20.16 -1.39 -10.97
C GLU A 87 -20.31 -0.75 -12.37
N ARG A 88 -19.21 -0.39 -13.01
CA ARG A 88 -19.23 0.16 -14.38
C ARG A 88 -19.76 -0.84 -15.38
N GLN A 89 -19.41 -2.12 -15.26
CA GLN A 89 -19.96 -3.17 -16.10
C GLN A 89 -21.47 -3.32 -15.91
N GLN A 90 -21.96 -3.32 -14.68
CA GLN A 90 -23.37 -3.41 -14.36
C GLN A 90 -24.18 -2.21 -14.90
N LYS A 91 -23.56 -1.03 -14.99
CA LYS A 91 -24.14 0.18 -15.56
C LYS A 91 -24.07 0.24 -17.09
N GLY A 92 -23.56 -0.81 -17.75
CA GLY A 92 -23.40 -0.86 -19.23
C GLY A 92 -22.32 0.07 -19.77
N LEU A 93 -21.43 0.60 -18.94
CA LEU A 93 -20.36 1.52 -19.36
C LEU A 93 -19.14 0.81 -19.99
N LEU A 94 -19.15 -0.53 -20.01
CA LEU A 94 -18.09 -1.36 -20.58
C LEU A 94 -18.70 -2.33 -21.62
N GLU A 95 -19.47 -1.80 -22.56
CA GLU A 95 -20.41 -2.53 -23.42
C GLU A 95 -19.84 -3.74 -24.17
N GLU A 96 -18.59 -3.70 -24.61
CA GLU A 96 -17.97 -4.75 -25.42
C GLU A 96 -16.98 -5.63 -24.65
N VAL A 97 -16.80 -5.39 -23.35
CA VAL A 97 -15.78 -6.06 -22.54
C VAL A 97 -16.43 -6.88 -21.44
N THR A 98 -16.15 -8.18 -21.40
CA THR A 98 -16.60 -9.02 -20.29
C THR A 98 -15.94 -8.58 -18.98
N LEU A 99 -16.61 -8.79 -17.84
CA LEU A 99 -16.07 -8.44 -16.52
C LEU A 99 -14.68 -9.06 -16.27
N SER A 100 -14.52 -10.35 -16.59
CA SER A 100 -13.23 -11.04 -16.46
C SER A 100 -12.13 -10.34 -17.29
N LYS A 101 -12.45 -9.93 -18.51
CA LYS A 101 -11.50 -9.21 -19.38
C LYS A 101 -11.18 -7.82 -18.86
N ALA A 102 -12.18 -7.09 -18.34
CA ALA A 102 -11.97 -5.76 -17.75
C ALA A 102 -11.04 -5.80 -16.54
N VAL A 103 -11.27 -6.77 -15.61
CA VAL A 103 -10.37 -6.98 -14.44
C VAL A 103 -8.98 -7.40 -14.90
N ALA A 104 -8.86 -8.30 -15.89
CA ALA A 104 -7.57 -8.72 -16.43
C ALA A 104 -6.82 -7.54 -17.09
N ASN A 105 -7.52 -6.67 -17.81
CA ASN A 105 -6.93 -5.47 -18.43
C ASN A 105 -6.42 -4.49 -17.37
N TYR A 106 -7.19 -4.28 -16.29
CA TYR A 106 -6.75 -3.46 -15.16
C TYR A 106 -5.48 -4.01 -14.52
N ARG A 107 -5.46 -5.31 -14.18
CA ARG A 107 -4.28 -5.96 -13.60
C ARG A 107 -3.06 -5.85 -14.50
N LYS A 108 -3.25 -6.10 -15.81
CA LYS A 108 -2.17 -5.97 -16.79
C LYS A 108 -1.64 -4.53 -16.87
N ALA A 109 -2.50 -3.52 -16.82
CA ALA A 109 -2.08 -2.12 -16.83
C ALA A 109 -1.22 -1.77 -15.60
N ILE A 110 -1.58 -2.31 -14.42
CA ILE A 110 -0.78 -2.17 -13.19
C ILE A 110 0.58 -2.86 -13.35
N GLU A 111 0.61 -4.11 -13.82
CA GLU A 111 1.83 -4.88 -14.04
C GLU A 111 2.78 -4.18 -15.03
N ASP A 112 2.27 -3.77 -16.19
CA ASP A 112 3.05 -3.06 -17.22
C ASP A 112 3.60 -1.72 -16.68
N GLY A 113 2.79 -1.02 -15.86
CA GLY A 113 3.21 0.20 -15.19
C GLY A 113 4.32 -0.01 -14.16
N LEU A 114 4.22 -1.06 -13.34
CA LEU A 114 5.27 -1.43 -12.39
C LEU A 114 6.57 -1.83 -13.10
N LEU A 115 6.48 -2.64 -14.16
CA LEU A 115 7.64 -3.01 -14.97
C LEU A 115 8.31 -1.77 -15.58
N LYS A 116 7.53 -0.79 -16.05
CA LYS A 116 8.05 0.48 -16.56
C LYS A 116 8.80 1.28 -15.49
N ILE A 117 8.25 1.36 -14.26
CA ILE A 117 8.89 2.03 -13.14
C ILE A 117 10.22 1.35 -12.80
N MET A 118 10.20 0.03 -12.62
CA MET A 118 11.39 -0.77 -12.31
C MET A 118 12.46 -0.66 -13.40
N SER A 119 12.06 -0.74 -14.66
CA SER A 119 12.97 -0.59 -15.81
C SER A 119 13.70 0.75 -15.80
N LYS A 120 13.00 1.85 -15.49
CA LYS A 120 13.63 3.18 -15.38
C LYS A 120 14.62 3.29 -14.21
N MET A 121 14.46 2.47 -13.17
CA MET A 121 15.37 2.39 -12.02
C MET A 121 16.49 1.36 -12.22
N GLY A 122 16.50 0.62 -13.32
CA GLY A 122 17.45 -0.47 -13.56
C GLY A 122 17.22 -1.69 -12.67
N ILE A 123 16.02 -1.89 -12.16
CA ILE A 123 15.65 -2.99 -11.26
C ILE A 123 14.94 -4.07 -12.09
N SER A 124 15.51 -5.29 -12.13
CA SER A 124 14.99 -6.41 -12.94
C SER A 124 14.02 -7.33 -12.18
N VAL A 125 14.06 -7.34 -10.85
CA VAL A 125 13.23 -8.24 -10.03
C VAL A 125 12.50 -7.47 -8.94
N ILE A 126 11.23 -7.80 -8.72
CA ILE A 126 10.37 -7.12 -7.74
C ILE A 126 10.90 -7.23 -6.30
N ALA A 127 11.63 -8.30 -5.98
CA ALA A 127 12.23 -8.48 -4.67
C ALA A 127 13.27 -7.40 -4.33
N SER A 128 13.97 -6.86 -5.33
CA SER A 128 14.93 -5.76 -5.17
C SER A 128 14.25 -4.38 -5.10
N TYR A 129 13.02 -4.27 -5.61
CA TYR A 129 12.20 -3.06 -5.52
C TYR A 129 11.47 -2.98 -4.18
N ARG A 130 10.97 -4.10 -3.69
CA ARG A 130 10.16 -4.20 -2.47
C ARG A 130 10.95 -3.77 -1.23
N GLY A 131 10.41 -2.78 -0.51
CA GLY A 131 11.08 -2.24 0.67
C GLY A 131 12.33 -1.42 0.37
N GLY A 132 12.55 -1.05 -0.90
CA GLY A 132 13.68 -0.23 -1.32
C GLY A 132 13.54 1.26 -1.02
N TYR A 133 12.33 1.72 -0.66
CA TYR A 133 12.02 3.11 -0.32
C TYR A 133 12.51 4.14 -1.35
N ASN A 134 12.43 3.81 -2.64
CA ASN A 134 12.90 4.65 -3.75
C ASN A 134 11.97 5.84 -4.01
N PHE A 135 11.58 6.54 -2.95
CA PHE A 135 10.67 7.69 -2.96
C PHE A 135 11.22 8.79 -2.05
N GLU A 136 10.74 10.00 -2.28
CA GLU A 136 10.92 11.13 -1.36
C GLU A 136 9.58 11.49 -0.75
N ALA A 137 9.54 11.65 0.57
CA ALA A 137 8.36 12.13 1.27
C ALA A 137 8.30 13.66 1.18
N LEU A 138 7.22 14.18 0.63
CA LEU A 138 6.94 15.62 0.54
C LEU A 138 5.74 15.96 1.43
N GLY A 139 5.92 16.94 2.32
CA GLY A 139 4.84 17.42 3.18
C GLY A 139 4.51 16.52 4.38
N LEU A 140 5.34 15.53 4.67
CA LEU A 140 5.27 14.74 5.91
C LEU A 140 6.38 15.18 6.88
N SER A 141 6.09 15.17 8.18
CA SER A 141 7.10 15.55 9.17
C SER A 141 8.29 14.59 9.14
N ARG A 142 9.48 15.13 9.31
CA ARG A 142 10.72 14.34 9.31
C ARG A 142 10.72 13.27 10.41
N SER A 143 10.12 13.54 11.57
CA SER A 143 9.98 12.58 12.66
C SER A 143 9.11 11.39 12.27
N LEU A 144 7.98 11.62 11.60
CA LEU A 144 7.10 10.57 11.08
C LEU A 144 7.84 9.71 10.03
N VAL A 145 8.52 10.36 9.10
CA VAL A 145 9.26 9.63 8.04
C VAL A 145 10.40 8.80 8.65
N ALA A 146 11.17 9.36 9.58
CA ALA A 146 12.25 8.64 10.26
C ALA A 146 11.75 7.43 11.07
N GLU A 147 10.55 7.51 11.63
CA GLU A 147 9.97 6.43 12.42
C GLU A 147 9.41 5.28 11.55
N PHE A 148 8.61 5.62 10.54
CA PHE A 148 7.84 4.64 9.77
C PHE A 148 8.45 4.28 8.42
N PHE A 149 9.29 5.15 7.87
CA PHE A 149 9.94 4.98 6.56
C PHE A 149 11.44 5.31 6.65
N PRO A 150 12.20 4.67 7.55
CA PRO A 150 13.53 5.14 7.96
C PRO A 150 14.53 5.40 6.81
N PRO A 151 14.53 4.63 5.69
CA PRO A 151 15.44 4.92 4.58
C PRO A 151 14.96 6.03 3.63
N MET A 152 13.71 6.50 3.79
CA MET A 152 13.13 7.48 2.88
C MET A 152 13.61 8.90 3.21
N SER A 153 13.98 9.67 2.19
CA SER A 153 14.34 11.08 2.38
C SER A 153 13.09 11.97 2.56
N SER A 154 13.21 13.00 3.41
CA SER A 154 12.17 14.03 3.60
C SER A 154 12.83 15.41 3.63
N ARG A 155 12.97 16.04 2.46
CA ARG A 155 13.55 17.37 2.32
C ARG A 155 12.54 18.46 2.71
N ILE A 156 11.28 18.28 2.32
CA ILE A 156 10.19 19.20 2.63
C ILE A 156 9.34 18.58 3.74
N SER A 157 9.52 19.08 4.96
CA SER A 157 8.74 18.66 6.12
C SER A 157 7.31 19.21 6.06
N GLY A 158 6.40 18.60 6.82
CA GLY A 158 5.00 19.00 6.87
C GLY A 158 4.24 18.37 8.03
N ILE A 159 3.06 17.78 7.75
CA ILE A 159 2.16 17.26 8.78
C ILE A 159 2.71 15.98 9.43
N GLY A 160 2.51 15.86 10.75
CA GLY A 160 2.74 14.64 11.52
C GLY A 160 1.46 13.83 11.70
N LEU A 161 1.47 12.89 12.64
CA LEU A 161 0.34 11.99 12.92
C LEU A 161 -0.96 12.75 13.22
N ASN A 162 -0.91 13.82 14.02
CA ASN A 162 -2.09 14.61 14.35
C ASN A 162 -2.72 15.28 13.10
N GLY A 163 -1.87 15.75 12.17
CA GLY A 163 -2.35 16.34 10.92
C GLY A 163 -2.96 15.30 9.99
N ILE A 164 -2.39 14.10 9.93
CA ILE A 164 -2.96 12.96 9.18
C ILE A 164 -4.30 12.57 9.79
N GLN A 165 -4.38 12.41 11.13
CA GLN A 165 -5.63 12.09 11.83
C GLN A 165 -6.72 13.12 11.53
N ALA A 166 -6.41 14.41 11.63
CA ALA A 166 -7.38 15.47 11.37
C ALA A 166 -7.93 15.41 9.93
N ARG A 167 -7.06 15.15 8.96
CA ARG A 167 -7.46 14.97 7.55
C ARG A 167 -8.34 13.75 7.34
N LEU A 168 -7.97 12.60 7.91
CA LEU A 168 -8.76 11.38 7.80
C LEU A 168 -10.16 11.56 8.39
N MET A 169 -10.26 12.16 9.58
CA MET A 169 -11.55 12.45 10.23
C MET A 169 -12.39 13.44 9.42
N ALA A 170 -11.79 14.39 8.71
CA ALA A 170 -12.49 15.31 7.84
C ALA A 170 -13.04 14.64 6.58
N LEU A 171 -12.33 13.65 6.03
CA LEU A 171 -12.74 12.88 4.85
C LEU A 171 -13.77 11.79 5.17
N HIS A 172 -13.81 11.33 6.41
CA HIS A 172 -14.68 10.23 6.86
C HIS A 172 -16.13 10.68 7.18
N LYS A 173 -16.39 11.98 7.15
CA LYS A 173 -17.72 12.56 7.31
C LYS A 173 -18.54 12.38 6.04
#